data_8ab9c4f4050f7e8c80c553faba69b3a9
#
_entry.id   8ab9c4f4050f7e8c80c553faba69b3a9
#
_cell.length_a   1.000
_cell.length_b   1.000
_cell.length_c   1.000
_cell.angle_alpha   90.00
_cell.angle_beta   90.00
_cell.angle_gamma   90.00
#
_symmetry.space_group_name_H-M   'P 1'
#
loop_
_entity.id
_entity.type
_entity.pdbx_description
1 polymer ?
#
loop_
_entity_poly.entity_id
_entity_poly.type
_entity_poly.pdbx_seq_one_letter_code
_entity_poly.pdbx_strand_id
1 'polypeptide(L)'
;MGKSKYVVTITRQFGSMGRPIAKKMAEKLGIEYHDRDIVDQAAKKLNLPVSVVDEVEETAKKVKASPFARMMFPLGKGTSNTQDKIFEAQQNIIKFLAEKETCVIVGRCADFTLEEMENAMHIYIYAPYEVRVEHCVKDLNIEVEEARKMIVAIDEARDSYHMQYAGYHPDDKNHKSILVDSSFLGVEGTADFLVDAVKRKFQL
;
A
#
# COMPACT_ATOMS: atom_id res chain seq x y z
N MET A 1 24.01 7.49 21.14
CA MET A 1 23.95 7.15 19.71
C MET A 1 22.51 7.23 19.28
N GLY A 2 22.16 8.11 18.33
CA GLY A 2 20.79 8.15 17.79
C GLY A 2 20.48 6.82 17.11
N LYS A 3 19.30 6.25 17.37
CA LYS A 3 18.85 5.02 16.66
C LYS A 3 18.86 5.31 15.16
N SER A 4 19.45 4.42 14.37
CA SER A 4 19.42 4.49 12.91
C SER A 4 17.96 4.48 12.45
N LYS A 5 17.60 5.38 11.54
CA LYS A 5 16.26 5.40 10.93
C LYS A 5 16.07 4.15 10.08
N TYR A 6 14.88 3.61 10.04
CA TYR A 6 14.51 2.47 9.20
C TYR A 6 13.11 2.65 8.62
N VAL A 7 12.84 1.95 7.55
CA VAL A 7 11.53 1.97 6.87
C VAL A 7 10.99 0.56 6.70
N VAL A 8 9.70 0.40 6.92
CA VAL A 8 8.97 -0.85 6.59
C VAL A 8 8.01 -0.56 5.46
N THR A 9 8.17 -1.21 4.32
CA THR A 9 7.22 -1.12 3.23
C THR A 9 6.24 -2.29 3.27
N ILE A 10 4.95 -2.00 3.06
CA ILE A 10 3.89 -2.99 3.05
C ILE A 10 3.22 -3.04 1.67
N THR A 11 3.45 -4.09 0.93
CA THR A 11 2.68 -4.46 -0.26
C THR A 11 1.63 -5.51 0.14
N ARG A 12 0.47 -5.56 -0.51
CA ARG A 12 -0.64 -6.38 -0.02
C ARG A 12 -1.67 -6.70 -1.10
N GLN A 13 -2.35 -7.84 -0.95
CA GLN A 13 -3.59 -8.16 -1.67
C GLN A 13 -4.77 -7.33 -1.15
N PHE A 14 -5.79 -7.17 -1.98
CA PHE A 14 -7.05 -6.56 -1.54
C PHE A 14 -7.83 -7.53 -0.64
N GLY A 15 -8.39 -7.02 0.47
CA GLY A 15 -9.09 -7.84 1.46
C GLY A 15 -8.18 -8.64 2.41
N SER A 16 -6.84 -8.58 2.28
CA SER A 16 -5.91 -9.25 3.17
C SER A 16 -5.67 -8.55 4.51
N MET A 17 -6.44 -7.52 4.83
CA MET A 17 -6.28 -6.71 6.06
C MET A 17 -4.90 -6.03 6.20
N GLY A 18 -4.15 -5.91 5.11
CA GLY A 18 -2.81 -5.33 5.15
C GLY A 18 -2.72 -3.89 5.67
N ARG A 19 -3.74 -3.03 5.41
CA ARG A 19 -3.81 -1.67 5.95
C ARG A 19 -4.01 -1.63 7.48
N PRO A 20 -5.03 -2.30 8.05
CA PRO A 20 -5.19 -2.42 9.49
C PRO A 20 -3.93 -2.96 10.19
N ILE A 21 -3.30 -4.00 9.62
CA ILE A 21 -2.06 -4.59 10.15
C ILE A 21 -0.94 -3.55 10.14
N ALA A 22 -0.69 -2.88 9.01
CA ALA A 22 0.34 -1.87 8.87
C ALA A 22 0.16 -0.70 9.87
N LYS A 23 -1.09 -0.24 10.05
CA LYS A 23 -1.41 0.81 11.02
C LYS A 23 -1.10 0.36 12.46
N LYS A 24 -1.53 -0.85 12.85
CA LYS A 24 -1.22 -1.42 14.17
C LYS A 24 0.28 -1.60 14.38
N MET A 25 1.01 -2.02 13.37
CA MET A 25 2.48 -2.11 13.44
C MET A 25 3.10 -0.74 13.75
N ALA A 26 2.71 0.31 13.02
CA ALA A 26 3.21 1.66 13.26
C ALA A 26 2.88 2.16 14.68
N GLU A 27 1.66 1.95 15.14
CA GLU A 27 1.21 2.28 16.50
C GLU A 27 2.05 1.55 17.57
N LYS A 28 2.26 0.22 17.43
CA LYS A 28 3.04 -0.60 18.37
C LYS A 28 4.54 -0.29 18.37
N LEU A 29 5.07 0.16 17.24
CA LEU A 29 6.47 0.59 17.11
C LEU A 29 6.68 2.06 17.50
N GLY A 30 5.61 2.84 17.61
CA GLY A 30 5.68 4.28 17.88
C GLY A 30 6.34 5.06 16.74
N ILE A 31 6.03 4.70 15.49
CA ILE A 31 6.59 5.31 14.27
C ILE A 31 5.48 5.83 13.35
N GLU A 32 5.87 6.66 12.38
CA GLU A 32 4.94 7.26 11.42
C GLU A 32 4.32 6.23 10.46
N TYR A 33 3.14 6.53 9.96
CA TYR A 33 2.38 5.70 9.02
C TYR A 33 1.96 6.51 7.80
N HIS A 34 2.35 6.06 6.61
CA HIS A 34 2.05 6.69 5.33
C HIS A 34 1.33 5.73 4.37
N ASP A 35 0.24 6.17 3.77
CA ASP A 35 -0.53 5.42 2.76
C ASP A 35 -1.03 6.39 1.67
N ARG A 36 -2.22 6.96 1.84
CA ARG A 36 -2.86 7.83 0.85
C ARG A 36 -2.32 9.25 0.84
N ASP A 37 -1.80 9.72 1.95
CA ASP A 37 -1.18 11.04 2.09
C ASP A 37 -0.04 11.27 1.10
N ILE A 38 0.70 10.22 0.71
CA ILE A 38 1.74 10.29 -0.33
C ILE A 38 1.13 10.71 -1.68
N VAL A 39 -0.06 10.20 -2.01
CA VAL A 39 -0.78 10.55 -3.25
C VAL A 39 -1.21 12.00 -3.22
N ASP A 40 -1.80 12.43 -2.11
CA ASP A 40 -2.29 13.79 -1.92
C ASP A 40 -1.14 14.80 -1.98
N GLN A 41 0.01 14.47 -1.38
CA GLN A 41 1.23 15.28 -1.47
C GLN A 41 1.78 15.34 -2.90
N ALA A 42 1.79 14.21 -3.62
CA ALA A 42 2.24 14.18 -5.02
C ALA A 42 1.35 15.04 -5.93
N ALA A 43 0.03 14.94 -5.78
CA ALA A 43 -0.92 15.74 -6.51
C ALA A 43 -0.73 17.25 -6.26
N LYS A 44 -0.56 17.65 -5.00
CA LYS A 44 -0.28 19.04 -4.61
C LYS A 44 1.05 19.55 -5.20
N LYS A 45 2.10 18.73 -5.16
CA LYS A 45 3.43 19.08 -5.67
C LYS A 45 3.45 19.29 -7.18
N LEU A 46 2.60 18.57 -7.90
CA LEU A 46 2.52 18.64 -9.35
C LEU A 46 1.58 19.76 -9.84
N ASN A 47 0.94 20.52 -8.93
CA ASN A 47 -0.11 21.47 -9.28
C ASN A 47 -1.15 20.85 -10.24
N LEU A 48 -1.41 19.56 -10.06
CA LEU A 48 -2.48 18.93 -10.81
C LEU A 48 -3.77 19.63 -10.45
N PRO A 49 -4.58 20.05 -11.44
CA PRO A 49 -5.86 20.66 -11.16
C PRO A 49 -6.60 19.76 -10.17
N VAL A 50 -7.22 20.37 -9.18
CA VAL A 50 -8.16 19.69 -8.27
C VAL A 50 -9.17 18.85 -9.08
N SER A 51 -9.39 19.20 -10.37
CA SER A 51 -10.18 18.40 -11.31
C SER A 51 -9.65 16.98 -11.57
N VAL A 52 -8.36 16.70 -11.47
CA VAL A 52 -7.87 15.29 -11.58
C VAL A 52 -8.19 14.54 -10.29
N VAL A 53 -8.18 15.23 -9.16
CA VAL A 53 -8.65 14.72 -7.87
C VAL A 53 -10.19 14.80 -7.82
N ASP A 54 -10.79 15.87 -8.34
CA ASP A 54 -12.24 16.10 -8.39
C ASP A 54 -12.94 15.30 -9.48
N GLU A 55 -12.34 15.01 -10.65
CA GLU A 55 -12.88 14.03 -11.60
C GLU A 55 -12.99 12.66 -10.95
N VAL A 56 -12.12 12.34 -10.03
CA VAL A 56 -12.23 11.13 -9.22
C VAL A 56 -13.26 11.30 -8.11
N GLU A 57 -13.34 12.47 -7.47
CA GLU A 57 -14.42 12.77 -6.53
C GLU A 57 -15.75 12.97 -7.24
N GLU A 58 -15.79 13.57 -8.43
CA GLU A 58 -17.00 13.76 -9.21
C GLU A 58 -17.47 12.48 -9.92
N THR A 59 -16.55 11.63 -10.37
CA THR A 59 -16.83 10.25 -10.80
C THR A 59 -17.25 9.39 -9.60
N ALA A 60 -16.68 9.63 -8.44
CA ALA A 60 -17.09 9.02 -7.18
C ALA A 60 -18.42 9.58 -6.62
N LYS A 61 -18.82 10.80 -6.99
CA LYS A 61 -20.14 11.40 -6.67
C LYS A 61 -21.23 11.03 -7.65
N LYS A 62 -20.89 10.83 -8.95
CA LYS A 62 -21.84 10.42 -10.01
C LYS A 62 -22.13 8.92 -10.03
N VAL A 63 -21.15 8.09 -9.67
CA VAL A 63 -21.34 6.68 -9.32
C VAL A 63 -21.42 6.70 -7.80
N LYS A 64 -22.63 6.60 -7.19
CA LYS A 64 -22.81 6.51 -5.73
C LYS A 64 -21.58 5.86 -5.12
N ALA A 65 -20.68 6.68 -4.59
CA ALA A 65 -19.26 6.45 -4.48
C ALA A 65 -18.90 5.03 -4.02
N SER A 66 -18.79 4.12 -4.99
CA SER A 66 -18.30 2.78 -4.71
C SER A 66 -16.92 2.92 -4.08
N PRO A 67 -16.66 2.27 -2.93
CA PRO A 67 -15.30 2.16 -2.36
C PRO A 67 -14.27 1.74 -3.41
N PHE A 68 -14.72 1.00 -4.44
CA PHE A 68 -13.98 0.56 -5.60
C PHE A 68 -13.37 1.70 -6.43
N ALA A 69 -14.14 2.74 -6.78
CA ALA A 69 -13.62 3.87 -7.56
C ALA A 69 -12.50 4.62 -6.82
N ARG A 70 -12.61 4.74 -5.48
CA ARG A 70 -11.56 5.34 -4.64
C ARG A 70 -10.29 4.50 -4.54
N MET A 71 -10.39 3.18 -4.68
CA MET A 71 -9.24 2.27 -4.62
C MET A 71 -8.50 2.12 -5.94
N MET A 72 -9.22 2.25 -7.07
CA MET A 72 -8.65 2.13 -8.42
C MET A 72 -7.86 3.38 -8.85
N PHE A 73 -8.08 4.52 -8.23
CA PHE A 73 -7.25 5.70 -8.47
C PHE A 73 -6.04 5.71 -7.52
N PRO A 74 -4.85 5.89 -7.99
CA PRO A 74 -4.27 6.29 -9.26
C PRO A 74 -3.72 5.13 -10.11
N LEU A 75 -4.31 3.95 -10.01
CA LEU A 75 -3.76 2.73 -10.61
C LEU A 75 -4.08 2.54 -12.11
N GLY A 76 -4.83 3.44 -12.79
CA GLY A 76 -5.14 3.06 -14.14
C GLY A 76 -5.93 3.96 -15.08
N LYS A 77 -6.08 5.27 -14.88
CA LYS A 77 -6.71 6.15 -15.88
C LYS A 77 -5.99 7.48 -16.01
N GLY A 78 -5.11 7.57 -16.97
CA GLY A 78 -4.43 8.78 -17.43
C GLY A 78 -3.62 8.48 -18.68
N THR A 79 -3.14 9.50 -19.40
CA THR A 79 -2.10 9.31 -20.41
C THR A 79 -0.84 8.77 -19.71
N SER A 80 -0.07 7.90 -20.35
CA SER A 80 1.19 7.36 -19.81
C SER A 80 2.08 8.45 -19.19
N ASN A 81 2.20 9.58 -19.85
CA ASN A 81 3.00 10.72 -19.39
C ASN A 81 2.51 11.31 -18.04
N THR A 82 1.20 11.34 -17.78
CA THR A 82 0.66 11.85 -16.50
C THR A 82 0.88 10.82 -15.38
N GLN A 83 0.72 9.55 -15.68
CA GLN A 83 0.96 8.48 -14.70
C GLN A 83 2.43 8.40 -14.30
N ASP A 84 3.35 8.54 -15.27
CA ASP A 84 4.79 8.55 -15.01
C ASP A 84 5.21 9.73 -14.13
N LYS A 85 4.67 10.93 -14.38
CA LYS A 85 4.91 12.10 -13.51
C LYS A 85 4.38 11.92 -12.08
N ILE A 86 3.21 11.30 -11.95
CA ILE A 86 2.65 10.99 -10.62
C ILE A 86 3.53 9.97 -9.91
N PHE A 87 3.99 8.94 -10.60
CA PHE A 87 4.88 7.93 -10.04
C PHE A 87 6.22 8.56 -9.59
N GLU A 88 6.86 9.36 -10.44
CA GLU A 88 8.10 10.07 -10.09
C GLU A 88 7.92 10.98 -8.86
N ALA A 89 6.81 11.71 -8.79
CA ALA A 89 6.51 12.54 -7.63
C ALA A 89 6.32 11.71 -6.35
N GLN A 90 5.66 10.56 -6.44
CA GLN A 90 5.49 9.63 -5.32
C GLN A 90 6.84 9.04 -4.87
N GLN A 91 7.70 8.62 -5.81
CA GLN A 91 9.05 8.15 -5.49
C GLN A 91 9.87 9.19 -4.72
N ASN A 92 9.84 10.45 -5.17
CA ASN A 92 10.56 11.53 -4.51
C ASN A 92 10.05 11.79 -3.10
N ILE A 93 8.73 11.68 -2.86
CA ILE A 93 8.14 11.81 -1.52
C ILE A 93 8.53 10.62 -0.65
N ILE A 94 8.46 9.39 -1.16
CA ILE A 94 8.85 8.17 -0.44
C ILE A 94 10.32 8.26 0.00
N LYS A 95 11.24 8.64 -0.89
CA LYS A 95 12.66 8.83 -0.57
C LYS A 95 12.85 9.90 0.50
N PHE A 96 12.17 11.04 0.37
CA PHE A 96 12.22 12.11 1.37
C PHE A 96 11.74 11.65 2.76
N LEU A 97 10.62 10.93 2.83
CA LEU A 97 10.10 10.39 4.09
C LEU A 97 11.07 9.37 4.71
N ALA A 98 11.63 8.48 3.90
CA ALA A 98 12.59 7.48 4.33
C ALA A 98 13.88 8.10 4.93
N GLU A 99 14.33 9.22 4.38
CA GLU A 99 15.47 9.98 4.92
C GLU A 99 15.12 10.79 6.18
N LYS A 100 13.89 11.30 6.24
CA LYS A 100 13.45 12.20 7.30
C LYS A 100 13.12 11.45 8.60
N GLU A 101 12.46 10.30 8.53
CA GLU A 101 11.85 9.66 9.69
C GLU A 101 11.84 8.12 9.59
N THR A 102 11.56 7.48 10.71
CA THR A 102 11.27 6.04 10.78
C THR A 102 9.77 5.86 10.56
N CYS A 103 9.38 5.05 9.57
CA CYS A 103 7.98 4.94 9.19
C CYS A 103 7.60 3.59 8.58
N VAL A 104 6.28 3.35 8.52
CA VAL A 104 5.64 2.32 7.69
C VAL A 104 5.04 2.99 6.47
N ILE A 105 5.37 2.51 5.28
CA ILE A 105 4.84 3.00 3.99
C ILE A 105 4.03 1.89 3.31
N VAL A 106 2.81 2.21 2.88
CA VAL A 106 1.88 1.21 2.32
C VAL A 106 1.65 1.41 0.83
N GLY A 107 2.13 0.47 0.01
CA GLY A 107 1.95 0.45 -1.44
C GLY A 107 2.85 1.42 -2.21
N ARG A 108 2.39 1.87 -3.39
CA ARG A 108 3.07 2.85 -4.28
C ARG A 108 4.43 2.41 -4.80
N CYS A 109 4.65 1.10 -4.93
CA CYS A 109 5.97 0.53 -5.25
C CYS A 109 7.07 1.08 -4.32
N ALA A 110 6.74 1.30 -3.04
CA ALA A 110 7.72 1.79 -2.07
C ALA A 110 8.85 0.78 -1.84
N ASP A 111 8.57 -0.50 -1.97
CA ASP A 111 9.54 -1.59 -1.97
C ASP A 111 10.58 -1.44 -3.09
N PHE A 112 10.14 -1.16 -4.32
CA PHE A 112 11.02 -0.86 -5.44
C PHE A 112 11.77 0.48 -5.25
N THR A 113 11.05 1.53 -4.82
CA THR A 113 11.65 2.85 -4.61
C THR A 113 12.78 2.85 -3.59
N LEU A 114 12.71 1.95 -2.59
CA LEU A 114 13.66 1.82 -1.48
C LEU A 114 14.46 0.51 -1.54
N GLU A 115 14.54 -0.15 -2.70
CA GLU A 115 15.20 -1.44 -2.87
C GLU A 115 16.67 -1.41 -2.44
N GLU A 116 17.39 -0.33 -2.75
CA GLU A 116 18.79 -0.13 -2.40
C GLU A 116 19.02 0.37 -0.97
N MET A 117 17.95 0.60 -0.20
CA MET A 117 18.06 1.11 1.16
C MET A 117 18.33 -0.03 2.16
N GLU A 118 19.54 -0.11 2.71
CA GLU A 118 19.94 -1.16 3.68
C GLU A 118 19.04 -1.24 4.91
N ASN A 119 18.53 -0.09 5.36
CA ASN A 119 17.63 0.02 6.52
C ASN A 119 16.15 -0.04 6.11
N ALA A 120 15.83 -0.69 5.00
CA ALA A 120 14.45 -0.99 4.61
C ALA A 120 14.11 -2.46 4.87
N MET A 121 12.83 -2.72 5.12
CA MET A 121 12.25 -4.05 5.24
C MET A 121 10.98 -4.13 4.43
N HIS A 122 10.94 -5.01 3.43
CA HIS A 122 9.85 -5.14 2.48
C HIS A 122 8.96 -6.33 2.82
N ILE A 123 7.69 -6.06 3.09
CA ILE A 123 6.71 -7.07 3.53
C ILE A 123 5.57 -7.16 2.53
N TYR A 124 5.17 -8.39 2.20
CA TYR A 124 3.97 -8.67 1.44
C TYR A 124 2.93 -9.38 2.31
N ILE A 125 1.71 -8.84 2.37
CA ILE A 125 0.61 -9.40 3.16
C ILE A 125 -0.46 -9.95 2.22
N TYR A 126 -0.75 -11.24 2.34
CA TYR A 126 -1.78 -11.94 1.57
C TYR A 126 -2.76 -12.67 2.47
N ALA A 127 -3.81 -13.22 1.90
CA ALA A 127 -4.72 -14.15 2.55
C ALA A 127 -5.41 -15.05 1.51
N PRO A 128 -5.93 -16.23 1.90
CA PRO A 128 -6.74 -17.07 1.02
C PRO A 128 -7.93 -16.31 0.43
N TYR A 129 -8.29 -16.63 -0.81
CA TYR A 129 -9.29 -15.88 -1.57
C TYR A 129 -10.63 -15.74 -0.84
N GLU A 130 -11.17 -16.83 -0.28
CA GLU A 130 -12.46 -16.79 0.41
C GLU A 130 -12.42 -15.95 1.70
N VAL A 131 -11.32 -15.99 2.44
CA VAL A 131 -11.11 -15.13 3.62
C VAL A 131 -11.13 -13.67 3.22
N ARG A 132 -10.51 -13.33 2.09
CA ARG A 132 -10.53 -11.95 1.56
C ARG A 132 -11.94 -11.51 1.14
N VAL A 133 -12.73 -12.42 0.57
CA VAL A 133 -14.15 -12.17 0.26
C VAL A 133 -14.92 -11.87 1.54
N GLU A 134 -14.79 -12.70 2.57
CA GLU A 134 -15.44 -12.49 3.86
C GLU A 134 -15.08 -11.13 4.49
N HIS A 135 -13.81 -10.76 4.47
CA HIS A 135 -13.35 -9.46 4.97
C HIS A 135 -13.99 -8.31 4.17
N CYS A 136 -14.02 -8.42 2.83
CA CYS A 136 -14.61 -7.37 2.00
C CYS A 136 -16.12 -7.21 2.26
N VAL A 137 -16.85 -8.31 2.34
CA VAL A 137 -18.28 -8.29 2.65
C VAL A 137 -18.54 -7.63 4.00
N LYS A 138 -17.80 -8.02 5.02
CA LYS A 138 -17.96 -7.52 6.39
C LYS A 138 -17.56 -6.06 6.53
N ASP A 139 -16.37 -5.69 6.02
CA ASP A 139 -15.79 -4.38 6.27
C ASP A 139 -16.37 -3.29 5.35
N LEU A 140 -16.79 -3.66 4.13
CA LEU A 140 -17.33 -2.73 3.14
C LEU A 140 -18.87 -2.78 3.08
N ASN A 141 -19.48 -3.75 3.76
CA ASN A 141 -20.93 -3.98 3.75
C ASN A 141 -21.50 -4.10 2.32
N ILE A 142 -20.86 -4.94 1.50
CA ILE A 142 -21.20 -5.19 0.10
C ILE A 142 -21.60 -6.67 -0.10
N GLU A 143 -22.28 -6.94 -1.21
CA GLU A 143 -22.65 -8.31 -1.59
C GLU A 143 -21.42 -9.15 -2.00
N VAL A 144 -21.51 -10.46 -1.81
CA VAL A 144 -20.43 -11.43 -2.09
C VAL A 144 -19.92 -11.31 -3.54
N GLU A 145 -20.85 -11.21 -4.50
CA GLU A 145 -20.49 -11.10 -5.93
C GLU A 145 -19.77 -9.77 -6.25
N GLU A 146 -20.12 -8.70 -5.58
CA GLU A 146 -19.42 -7.43 -5.69
C GLU A 146 -18.01 -7.51 -5.08
N ALA A 147 -17.88 -8.14 -3.90
CA ALA A 147 -16.58 -8.38 -3.26
C ALA A 147 -15.65 -9.19 -4.17
N ARG A 148 -16.14 -10.27 -4.79
CA ARG A 148 -15.37 -11.09 -5.73
C ARG A 148 -14.86 -10.28 -6.92
N LYS A 149 -15.70 -9.47 -7.55
CA LYS A 149 -15.32 -8.59 -8.67
C LYS A 149 -14.29 -7.56 -8.25
N MET A 150 -14.46 -6.96 -7.06
CA MET A 150 -13.53 -5.98 -6.53
C MET A 150 -12.14 -6.57 -6.25
N ILE A 151 -12.07 -7.77 -5.66
CA ILE A 151 -10.81 -8.44 -5.36
C ILE A 151 -10.00 -8.65 -6.65
N VAL A 152 -10.61 -9.23 -7.68
CA VAL A 152 -9.93 -9.47 -8.95
C VAL A 152 -9.45 -8.16 -9.58
N ALA A 153 -10.35 -7.20 -9.74
CA ALA A 153 -10.02 -5.96 -10.44
C ALA A 153 -8.97 -5.10 -9.71
N ILE A 154 -9.00 -5.08 -8.38
CA ILE A 154 -8.03 -4.29 -7.61
C ILE A 154 -6.67 -4.97 -7.59
N ASP A 155 -6.61 -6.30 -7.45
CA ASP A 155 -5.35 -7.02 -7.48
C ASP A 155 -4.71 -6.95 -8.87
N GLU A 156 -5.47 -7.15 -9.97
CA GLU A 156 -4.99 -6.98 -11.34
C GLU A 156 -4.43 -5.55 -11.59
N ALA A 157 -5.11 -4.54 -11.08
CA ALA A 157 -4.64 -3.16 -11.21
C ALA A 157 -3.34 -2.91 -10.42
N ARG A 158 -3.18 -3.50 -9.24
CA ARG A 158 -1.95 -3.42 -8.45
C ARG A 158 -0.81 -4.16 -9.12
N ASP A 159 -1.08 -5.36 -9.63
CA ASP A 159 -0.11 -6.17 -10.37
C ASP A 159 0.38 -5.42 -11.61
N SER A 160 -0.54 -4.88 -12.41
CA SER A 160 -0.21 -4.11 -13.60
C SER A 160 0.63 -2.87 -13.29
N TYR A 161 0.26 -2.14 -12.22
CA TYR A 161 1.01 -0.97 -11.77
C TYR A 161 2.42 -1.33 -11.30
N HIS A 162 2.55 -2.41 -10.52
CA HIS A 162 3.84 -2.86 -10.00
C HIS A 162 4.74 -3.39 -11.13
N MET A 163 4.18 -4.18 -12.05
CA MET A 163 4.90 -4.65 -13.24
C MET A 163 5.38 -3.52 -14.13
N GLN A 164 4.55 -2.48 -14.31
CA GLN A 164 4.91 -1.33 -15.14
C GLN A 164 6.11 -0.55 -14.59
N TYR A 165 6.17 -0.34 -13.28
CA TYR A 165 7.16 0.55 -12.66
C TYR A 165 8.33 -0.18 -11.99
N ALA A 166 8.10 -1.34 -11.42
CA ALA A 166 9.12 -2.13 -10.74
C ALA A 166 9.69 -3.27 -11.62
N GLY A 167 8.94 -3.74 -12.63
CA GLY A 167 9.36 -4.82 -13.50
C GLY A 167 9.19 -6.23 -12.92
N TYR A 168 8.59 -6.36 -11.73
CA TYR A 168 8.30 -7.64 -11.08
C TYR A 168 6.93 -7.63 -10.40
N HIS A 169 6.37 -8.81 -10.10
CA HIS A 169 5.09 -8.92 -9.40
C HIS A 169 5.20 -8.50 -7.93
N PRO A 170 4.15 -7.91 -7.35
CA PRO A 170 4.19 -7.41 -5.97
C PRO A 170 4.47 -8.48 -4.91
N ASP A 171 4.26 -9.75 -5.21
CA ASP A 171 4.52 -10.91 -4.36
C ASP A 171 5.82 -11.65 -4.70
N ASP A 172 6.67 -11.10 -5.58
CA ASP A 172 7.94 -11.74 -5.91
C ASP A 172 8.84 -11.83 -4.67
N LYS A 173 9.07 -13.07 -4.24
CA LYS A 173 9.85 -13.40 -3.04
C LYS A 173 11.28 -12.88 -3.06
N ASN A 174 11.85 -12.62 -4.24
CA ASN A 174 13.23 -12.12 -4.37
C ASN A 174 13.34 -10.66 -3.94
N HIS A 175 12.22 -9.94 -3.93
CA HIS A 175 12.13 -8.53 -3.57
C HIS A 175 11.39 -8.29 -2.24
N LYS A 176 11.17 -9.34 -1.44
CA LYS A 176 10.48 -9.26 -0.15
C LYS A 176 11.31 -9.89 0.97
N SER A 177 11.32 -9.21 2.10
CA SER A 177 11.92 -9.73 3.33
C SER A 177 11.01 -10.77 4.00
N ILE A 178 9.68 -10.55 3.94
CA ILE A 178 8.66 -11.43 4.51
C ILE A 178 7.43 -11.45 3.60
N LEU A 179 6.88 -12.65 3.38
CA LEU A 179 5.54 -12.88 2.85
C LEU A 179 4.72 -13.55 3.96
N VAL A 180 3.58 -12.97 4.33
CA VAL A 180 2.79 -13.46 5.46
C VAL A 180 1.32 -13.62 5.11
N ASP A 181 0.75 -14.77 5.47
CA ASP A 181 -0.69 -15.01 5.44
C ASP A 181 -1.34 -14.40 6.68
N SER A 182 -2.11 -13.34 6.49
CA SER A 182 -2.79 -12.64 7.58
C SER A 182 -3.95 -13.43 8.20
N SER A 183 -4.47 -14.45 7.50
CA SER A 183 -5.54 -15.28 8.03
C SER A 183 -5.07 -16.21 9.15
N PHE A 184 -3.77 -16.54 9.17
CA PHE A 184 -3.19 -17.47 10.12
C PHE A 184 -3.18 -16.94 11.56
N LEU A 185 -2.87 -15.67 11.76
CA LEU A 185 -2.79 -15.02 13.07
C LEU A 185 -3.85 -13.92 13.29
N GLY A 186 -4.66 -13.63 12.27
CA GLY A 186 -5.54 -12.47 12.26
C GLY A 186 -4.78 -11.14 12.26
N VAL A 187 -5.52 -10.04 12.35
CA VAL A 187 -4.93 -8.70 12.26
C VAL A 187 -3.96 -8.42 13.41
N GLU A 188 -4.36 -8.72 14.63
CA GLU A 188 -3.57 -8.42 15.84
C GLU A 188 -2.30 -9.28 15.89
N GLY A 189 -2.46 -10.59 15.77
CA GLY A 189 -1.32 -11.53 15.84
C GLY A 189 -0.33 -11.36 14.69
N THR A 190 -0.82 -11.02 13.48
CA THR A 190 0.07 -10.71 12.35
C THR A 190 0.85 -9.41 12.61
N ALA A 191 0.20 -8.38 13.16
CA ALA A 191 0.89 -7.16 13.55
C ALA A 191 1.97 -7.42 14.60
N ASP A 192 1.68 -8.20 15.63
CA ASP A 192 2.64 -8.57 16.68
C ASP A 192 3.85 -9.34 16.11
N PHE A 193 3.59 -10.35 15.28
CA PHE A 193 4.63 -11.11 14.61
C PHE A 193 5.56 -10.21 13.78
N LEU A 194 4.99 -9.30 13.00
CA LEU A 194 5.75 -8.39 12.16
C LEU A 194 6.51 -7.34 12.97
N VAL A 195 5.94 -6.85 14.07
CA VAL A 195 6.63 -5.95 15.02
C VAL A 195 7.86 -6.63 15.62
N ASP A 196 7.75 -7.88 16.04
CA ASP A 196 8.88 -8.65 16.56
C ASP A 196 9.96 -8.87 15.50
N ALA A 197 9.57 -9.16 14.26
CA ALA A 197 10.50 -9.28 13.14
C ALA A 197 11.26 -7.97 12.87
N VAL A 198 10.56 -6.82 12.88
CA VAL A 198 11.15 -5.48 12.72
C VAL A 198 12.15 -5.21 13.86
N LYS A 199 11.77 -5.45 15.11
CA LYS A 199 12.63 -5.25 16.27
C LYS A 199 13.91 -6.08 16.17
N ARG A 200 13.84 -7.32 15.76
CA ARG A 200 15.00 -8.19 15.56
C ARG A 200 15.89 -7.72 14.42
N LYS A 201 15.31 -7.37 13.26
CA LYS A 201 16.06 -6.87 12.10
C LYS A 201 16.87 -5.63 12.43
N PHE A 202 16.28 -4.66 13.14
CA PHE A 202 16.88 -3.37 13.43
C PHE A 202 17.44 -3.23 14.85
N GLN A 203 17.47 -4.31 15.63
CA GLN A 203 18.04 -4.40 16.98
C GLN A 203 17.47 -3.32 17.93
N LEU A 204 16.14 -3.23 17.98
CA LEU A 204 15.40 -2.21 18.76
C LEU A 204 15.11 -2.66 20.20
#